data_ca7a2faadcd35d9ebe5422393ce1f553
#
_entry.id   ca7a2faadcd35d9ebe5422393ce1f553
#
_cell.length_a   1.000
_cell.length_b   1.000
_cell.length_c   1.000
_cell.angle_alpha   90.00
_cell.angle_beta   90.00
_cell.angle_gamma   90.00
#
_symmetry.space_group_name_H-M   'P 1'
#
loop_
_entity.id
_entity.type
_entity.pdbx_description
1 polymer ?
#
loop_
_entity_poly.entity_id
_entity_poly.type
_entity_poly.pdbx_seq_one_letter_code
_entity_poly.pdbx_strand_id
1 'polypeptide(L)'
;MKSFLRSPLWIIMLAVMMGCGPGNTRTNGNSASVTPVEKGKIIPKVTCRKYYTISYALYLPKNYTAALKFPVIIAFDPHGSGILPLEKYKDLADKYGYILMGSNDSKNGLDMNTSGVIIDALFSETSGRYSIDSTRIYVMGFSGGARIASMIGLYQGGTAGVIGCGAGFPATNQPVRFKPDYISIAGNADFNMNELINLDKQLDEAKFTHASILFNGKHAWPPVEIMENAFIWTEFCSMRKGFIPKNDSMILNFVHMQEKIIGKDKETGDEVAEHNHLVNLIRFVDGLNSTEDFKNKLSTVENSSSYKKQQNRLQQLIGKEMKEQQALNDNFFSKDIDWWKKKITNYELRITKGKDSSDVWMCKRLKSYLSLLSYMSYNRVLSSNDTLAAKHAMEIYEIVDPENADNTKADKGK
;
A
#
# COMPACT_ATOMS: atom_id res chain seq x y z
N MET A 1 -41.26 -11.14 -38.32
CA MET A 1 -42.08 -12.37 -38.32
C MET A 1 -41.96 -12.96 -36.91
N LYS A 2 -43.02 -12.88 -36.13
CA LYS A 2 -43.81 -13.94 -35.49
C LYS A 2 -42.97 -14.81 -34.54
N SER A 3 -43.29 -15.11 -33.31
CA SER A 3 -44.41 -14.84 -32.41
C SER A 3 -44.23 -15.70 -31.13
N PHE A 4 -44.61 -15.17 -29.99
CA PHE A 4 -45.36 -15.82 -28.90
C PHE A 4 -44.85 -17.13 -28.28
N LEU A 5 -44.75 -17.26 -26.92
CA LEU A 5 -45.89 -17.49 -26.06
C LEU A 5 -45.50 -17.42 -24.54
N ARG A 6 -46.48 -17.01 -23.79
CA ARG A 6 -46.65 -16.76 -22.36
C ARG A 6 -46.90 -18.04 -21.54
N SER A 7 -46.39 -18.05 -20.27
CA SER A 7 -47.07 -18.37 -18.99
C SER A 7 -47.59 -19.83 -18.75
N PRO A 8 -47.95 -20.26 -17.52
CA PRO A 8 -48.21 -19.51 -16.28
C PRO A 8 -47.77 -20.20 -14.96
N LEU A 9 -47.97 -19.43 -13.86
CA LEU A 9 -48.07 -19.79 -12.44
C LEU A 9 -48.67 -21.15 -12.12
N TRP A 10 -48.15 -21.85 -11.07
CA TRP A 10 -48.95 -22.63 -10.18
C TRP A 10 -48.53 -22.41 -8.71
N ILE A 11 -49.47 -21.79 -7.98
CA ILE A 11 -49.57 -21.73 -6.53
C ILE A 11 -50.20 -23.05 -6.07
N ILE A 12 -49.54 -23.76 -5.12
CA ILE A 12 -50.23 -24.74 -4.28
C ILE A 12 -49.90 -24.41 -2.84
N MET A 13 -50.97 -23.94 -2.18
CA MET A 13 -51.15 -23.82 -0.74
C MET A 13 -51.72 -25.16 -0.23
N LEU A 14 -51.07 -25.75 0.79
CA LEU A 14 -51.78 -26.71 1.62
C LEU A 14 -51.37 -26.58 3.09
N ALA A 15 -52.33 -26.31 3.89
CA ALA A 15 -52.27 -26.16 5.34
C ALA A 15 -52.66 -27.51 6.05
N VAL A 16 -52.34 -27.53 7.35
CA VAL A 16 -52.96 -28.28 8.43
C VAL A 16 -52.31 -29.67 8.70
N MET A 17 -51.74 -29.91 9.90
CA MET A 17 -52.50 -30.24 11.15
C MET A 17 -51.57 -30.23 12.37
N MET A 18 -52.11 -29.85 13.48
CA MET A 18 -51.55 -29.87 14.83
C MET A 18 -51.27 -31.29 15.34
N GLY A 19 -50.19 -31.43 16.11
CA GLY A 19 -49.96 -32.56 16.99
C GLY A 19 -49.15 -32.12 18.21
N CYS A 20 -49.81 -31.89 19.35
CA CYS A 20 -49.16 -31.65 20.65
C CYS A 20 -48.60 -32.95 21.22
N GLY A 21 -47.29 -32.90 21.62
CA GLY A 21 -46.70 -33.86 22.53
C GLY A 21 -45.51 -33.22 23.26
N PRO A 22 -45.40 -33.30 24.61
CA PRO A 22 -44.33 -32.66 25.35
C PRO A 22 -43.06 -33.54 25.29
N GLY A 23 -42.14 -33.19 24.39
CA GLY A 23 -40.81 -33.78 24.33
C GLY A 23 -39.80 -32.81 24.92
N ASN A 24 -39.29 -33.14 26.12
CA ASN A 24 -38.15 -32.49 26.74
C ASN A 24 -36.89 -32.71 25.89
N THR A 25 -36.58 -31.82 24.98
CA THR A 25 -35.26 -31.74 24.35
C THR A 25 -34.44 -30.63 25.03
N ARG A 26 -33.52 -31.05 25.90
CA ARG A 26 -32.39 -30.21 26.34
C ARG A 26 -31.61 -29.87 25.10
N THR A 27 -31.85 -28.67 24.57
CA THR A 27 -30.90 -28.04 23.64
C THR A 27 -29.69 -27.60 24.44
N ASN A 28 -28.64 -28.42 24.43
CA ASN A 28 -27.32 -27.96 24.75
C ASN A 28 -26.93 -26.94 23.67
N GLY A 29 -27.34 -25.71 23.85
CA GLY A 29 -26.81 -24.55 23.17
C GLY A 29 -25.38 -24.34 23.69
N ASN A 30 -24.39 -24.94 23.05
CA ASN A 30 -23.03 -24.44 23.10
C ASN A 30 -23.05 -23.05 22.42
N SER A 31 -23.46 -22.04 23.15
CA SER A 31 -23.07 -20.68 22.84
C SER A 31 -21.55 -20.64 23.01
N ALA A 32 -20.82 -20.79 21.90
CA ALA A 32 -19.41 -20.42 21.89
C ALA A 32 -19.33 -19.03 22.51
N SER A 33 -18.78 -18.95 23.71
CA SER A 33 -18.52 -17.70 24.39
C SER A 33 -17.65 -16.87 23.46
N VAL A 34 -18.25 -15.88 22.80
CA VAL A 34 -17.51 -14.90 22.04
C VAL A 34 -16.69 -14.16 23.09
N THR A 35 -15.42 -14.56 23.24
CA THR A 35 -14.47 -13.83 24.09
C THR A 35 -14.53 -12.37 23.66
N PRO A 36 -14.81 -11.43 24.58
CA PRO A 36 -14.87 -10.02 24.21
C PRO A 36 -13.55 -9.63 23.57
N VAL A 37 -13.59 -9.18 22.32
CA VAL A 37 -12.37 -8.77 21.63
C VAL A 37 -11.89 -7.49 22.30
N GLU A 38 -10.68 -7.53 22.89
CA GLU A 38 -10.11 -6.38 23.62
C GLU A 38 -9.84 -5.23 22.66
N LYS A 39 -10.42 -4.07 22.93
CA LYS A 39 -10.16 -2.82 22.20
C LYS A 39 -8.92 -2.12 22.72
N GLY A 40 -8.24 -1.35 21.88
CA GLY A 40 -7.02 -0.62 22.22
C GLY A 40 -5.78 -1.51 22.39
N LYS A 41 -5.89 -2.81 22.03
CA LYS A 41 -4.78 -3.77 22.07
C LYS A 41 -4.67 -4.49 20.75
N ILE A 42 -3.44 -4.80 20.34
CA ILE A 42 -3.18 -5.65 19.19
C ILE A 42 -3.34 -7.11 19.62
N ILE A 43 -4.16 -7.85 18.88
CA ILE A 43 -4.30 -9.30 18.96
C ILE A 43 -3.47 -9.88 17.81
N PRO A 44 -2.31 -10.49 18.07
CA PRO A 44 -1.38 -10.88 17.01
C PRO A 44 -1.94 -11.94 16.06
N LYS A 45 -2.85 -12.80 16.55
CA LYS A 45 -3.39 -13.90 15.76
C LYS A 45 -4.86 -14.12 16.05
N VAL A 46 -5.69 -13.88 15.06
CA VAL A 46 -7.11 -14.21 15.02
C VAL A 46 -7.33 -15.16 13.84
N THR A 47 -7.82 -16.37 14.12
CA THR A 47 -8.12 -17.35 13.07
C THR A 47 -9.40 -16.98 12.34
N CYS A 48 -9.40 -17.06 11.01
CA CYS A 48 -10.58 -16.82 10.19
C CYS A 48 -11.65 -17.91 10.43
N ARG A 49 -12.92 -17.51 10.52
CA ARG A 49 -14.04 -18.42 10.84
C ARG A 49 -14.28 -19.48 9.76
N LYS A 50 -14.14 -19.09 8.50
CA LYS A 50 -14.38 -19.98 7.35
C LYS A 50 -13.12 -20.74 6.92
N TYR A 51 -11.94 -20.18 7.17
CA TYR A 51 -10.65 -20.70 6.71
C TYR A 51 -9.70 -20.85 7.90
N TYR A 52 -9.81 -21.96 8.63
CA TYR A 52 -9.12 -22.20 9.92
C TYR A 52 -7.58 -22.21 9.85
N THR A 53 -7.01 -22.35 8.68
CA THR A 53 -5.55 -22.28 8.46
C THR A 53 -5.05 -20.87 8.22
N ILE A 54 -5.96 -19.91 8.01
CA ILE A 54 -5.65 -18.50 7.71
C ILE A 54 -5.94 -17.65 8.94
N SER A 55 -5.06 -16.71 9.21
CA SER A 55 -5.14 -15.82 10.37
C SER A 55 -4.77 -14.39 10.03
N TYR A 56 -5.10 -13.47 10.90
CA TYR A 56 -4.74 -12.05 10.81
C TYR A 56 -4.46 -11.48 12.20
N ALA A 57 -3.64 -10.44 12.24
CA ALA A 57 -3.53 -9.57 13.41
C ALA A 57 -4.70 -8.58 13.39
N LEU A 58 -5.22 -8.25 14.58
CA LEU A 58 -6.39 -7.37 14.74
C LEU A 58 -6.09 -6.23 15.71
N TYR A 59 -6.54 -5.05 15.36
CA TYR A 59 -6.63 -3.91 16.28
C TYR A 59 -8.02 -3.28 16.18
N LEU A 60 -8.75 -3.24 17.29
CA LEU A 60 -9.97 -2.45 17.45
C LEU A 60 -9.61 -1.13 18.13
N PRO A 61 -9.98 0.04 17.55
CA PRO A 61 -9.66 1.34 18.18
C PRO A 61 -10.30 1.46 19.57
N LYS A 62 -9.71 2.28 20.44
CA LYS A 62 -10.16 2.47 21.84
C LYS A 62 -11.63 2.85 21.96
N ASN A 63 -12.15 3.59 21.00
CA ASN A 63 -13.55 4.01 20.92
C ASN A 63 -14.49 2.98 20.28
N TYR A 64 -13.99 1.80 19.89
CA TYR A 64 -14.81 0.76 19.26
C TYR A 64 -16.00 0.36 20.14
N THR A 65 -17.17 0.26 19.52
CA THR A 65 -18.38 -0.32 20.10
C THR A 65 -19.12 -1.13 19.04
N ALA A 66 -19.86 -2.16 19.44
CA ALA A 66 -20.70 -2.91 18.49
C ALA A 66 -21.92 -2.12 17.99
N ALA A 67 -22.26 -1.02 18.67
CA ALA A 67 -23.42 -0.17 18.32
C ALA A 67 -23.15 0.79 17.14
N LEU A 68 -21.87 1.13 16.89
CA LEU A 68 -21.47 2.03 15.82
C LEU A 68 -20.76 1.26 14.71
N LYS A 69 -20.81 1.79 13.48
CA LYS A 69 -20.09 1.23 12.34
C LYS A 69 -18.74 1.89 12.19
N PHE A 70 -17.70 1.09 12.00
CA PHE A 70 -16.31 1.53 11.90
C PHE A 70 -15.72 1.22 10.52
N PRO A 71 -14.94 2.13 9.92
CA PRO A 71 -14.15 1.81 8.76
C PRO A 71 -13.09 0.76 9.10
N VAL A 72 -12.66 0.00 8.11
CA VAL A 72 -11.60 -1.00 8.27
C VAL A 72 -10.53 -0.83 7.21
N ILE A 73 -9.27 -1.00 7.62
CA ILE A 73 -8.13 -1.14 6.72
C ILE A 73 -7.58 -2.56 6.84
N ILE A 74 -7.56 -3.30 5.73
CA ILE A 74 -6.94 -4.62 5.63
C ILE A 74 -5.53 -4.44 5.07
N ALA A 75 -4.52 -4.81 5.86
CA ALA A 75 -3.11 -4.56 5.56
C ALA A 75 -2.38 -5.82 5.10
N PHE A 76 -1.50 -5.66 4.09
CA PHE A 76 -0.69 -6.71 3.49
C PHE A 76 0.80 -6.36 3.57
N ASP A 77 1.55 -7.13 4.35
CA ASP A 77 3.01 -7.04 4.44
C ASP A 77 3.66 -8.07 3.51
N PRO A 78 4.76 -7.75 2.80
CA PRO A 78 5.40 -8.67 1.86
C PRO A 78 6.02 -9.93 2.50
N HIS A 79 6.14 -9.97 3.83
CA HIS A 79 6.71 -11.09 4.59
C HIS A 79 5.65 -11.86 5.39
N GLY A 80 4.36 -11.49 5.28
CA GLY A 80 3.28 -12.10 6.09
C GLY A 80 3.26 -11.62 7.54
N SER A 81 3.89 -10.48 7.83
CA SER A 81 3.89 -9.88 9.17
C SER A 81 2.66 -8.97 9.36
N GLY A 82 1.51 -9.58 9.61
CA GLY A 82 0.26 -8.82 9.83
C GLY A 82 0.32 -7.86 11.02
N ILE A 83 1.13 -8.18 12.03
CA ILE A 83 1.30 -7.33 13.23
C ILE A 83 2.05 -6.02 12.92
N LEU A 84 3.02 -6.04 12.02
CA LEU A 84 3.92 -4.91 11.75
C LEU A 84 3.19 -3.60 11.37
N PRO A 85 2.28 -3.57 10.39
CA PRO A 85 1.51 -2.35 10.07
C PRO A 85 0.59 -1.92 11.22
N LEU A 86 0.09 -2.85 12.05
CA LEU A 86 -0.75 -2.52 13.19
C LEU A 86 0.06 -1.82 14.30
N GLU A 87 1.24 -2.34 14.63
CA GLU A 87 2.14 -1.71 15.60
C GLU A 87 2.51 -0.28 15.20
N LYS A 88 2.75 -0.08 13.89
CA LYS A 88 3.10 1.24 13.36
C LYS A 88 1.94 2.22 13.40
N TYR A 89 0.71 1.78 13.11
CA TYR A 89 -0.39 2.69 12.79
C TYR A 89 -1.60 2.62 13.73
N LYS A 90 -1.51 1.88 14.85
CA LYS A 90 -2.59 1.79 15.86
C LYS A 90 -3.01 3.15 16.41
N ASP A 91 -2.06 4.07 16.57
CA ASP A 91 -2.38 5.40 17.10
C ASP A 91 -3.16 6.26 16.07
N LEU A 92 -2.90 6.08 14.79
CA LEU A 92 -3.74 6.64 13.72
C LEU A 92 -5.13 5.97 13.69
N ALA A 93 -5.17 4.66 13.92
CA ALA A 93 -6.46 3.95 14.03
C ALA A 93 -7.29 4.45 15.21
N ASP A 94 -6.68 4.75 16.35
CA ASP A 94 -7.35 5.42 17.48
C ASP A 94 -7.84 6.83 17.13
N LYS A 95 -6.98 7.62 16.46
CA LYS A 95 -7.26 9.01 16.09
C LYS A 95 -8.43 9.14 15.13
N TYR A 96 -8.50 8.25 14.14
CA TYR A 96 -9.51 8.31 13.06
C TYR A 96 -10.64 7.29 13.22
N GLY A 97 -10.57 6.41 14.23
CA GLY A 97 -11.60 5.41 14.52
C GLY A 97 -11.62 4.25 13.52
N TYR A 98 -10.46 3.71 13.13
CA TYR A 98 -10.35 2.61 12.16
C TYR A 98 -10.11 1.26 12.85
N ILE A 99 -10.73 0.21 12.34
CA ILE A 99 -10.31 -1.17 12.60
C ILE A 99 -9.10 -1.46 11.69
N LEU A 100 -8.04 -2.09 12.25
CA LEU A 100 -6.94 -2.59 11.43
C LEU A 100 -6.93 -4.11 11.45
N MET A 101 -6.80 -4.73 10.28
CA MET A 101 -6.65 -6.17 10.09
C MET A 101 -5.39 -6.42 9.26
N GLY A 102 -4.37 -7.07 9.82
CA GLY A 102 -3.12 -7.38 9.10
C GLY A 102 -3.03 -8.85 8.74
N SER A 103 -2.86 -9.18 7.47
CA SER A 103 -2.72 -10.56 7.02
C SER A 103 -1.44 -11.21 7.58
N ASN A 104 -1.56 -12.36 8.26
CA ASN A 104 -0.42 -13.15 8.71
C ASN A 104 0.08 -14.16 7.66
N ASP A 105 -0.66 -14.36 6.59
CA ASP A 105 -0.41 -15.44 5.64
C ASP A 105 -0.07 -14.92 4.23
N SER A 106 -0.40 -13.67 3.90
CA SER A 106 -0.04 -13.06 2.63
C SER A 106 1.42 -12.65 2.61
N LYS A 107 2.21 -13.22 1.68
CA LYS A 107 3.64 -12.92 1.52
C LYS A 107 4.08 -13.04 0.07
N ASN A 108 5.25 -12.49 -0.24
CA ASN A 108 5.86 -12.62 -1.56
C ASN A 108 6.11 -14.10 -1.92
N GLY A 109 5.97 -14.42 -3.21
CA GLY A 109 6.24 -15.76 -3.74
C GLY A 109 5.05 -16.72 -3.69
N LEU A 110 3.89 -16.31 -3.16
CA LEU A 110 2.67 -17.09 -3.26
C LEU A 110 2.10 -17.04 -4.68
N ASP A 111 1.51 -18.15 -5.12
CA ASP A 111 0.75 -18.20 -6.35
C ASP A 111 -0.59 -17.45 -6.24
N MET A 112 -1.22 -17.17 -7.39
CA MET A 112 -2.45 -16.39 -7.46
C MET A 112 -3.63 -17.08 -6.76
N ASN A 113 -3.73 -18.42 -6.80
CA ASN A 113 -4.83 -19.15 -6.18
C ASN A 113 -4.72 -19.07 -4.65
N THR A 114 -3.53 -19.34 -4.12
CA THR A 114 -3.25 -19.21 -2.68
C THR A 114 -3.52 -17.80 -2.19
N SER A 115 -3.05 -16.78 -2.93
CA SER A 115 -3.31 -15.38 -2.61
C SER A 115 -4.81 -15.07 -2.63
N GLY A 116 -5.58 -15.58 -3.60
CA GLY A 116 -7.02 -15.42 -3.69
C GLY A 116 -7.75 -16.01 -2.47
N VAL A 117 -7.37 -17.21 -2.02
CA VAL A 117 -7.95 -17.86 -0.83
C VAL A 117 -7.70 -17.02 0.43
N ILE A 118 -6.49 -16.47 0.60
CA ILE A 118 -6.16 -15.58 1.73
C ILE A 118 -7.02 -14.31 1.71
N ILE A 119 -7.16 -13.70 0.54
CA ILE A 119 -7.97 -12.49 0.36
C ILE A 119 -9.44 -12.79 0.71
N ASP A 120 -10.02 -13.85 0.15
CA ASP A 120 -11.41 -14.27 0.43
C ASP A 120 -11.63 -14.55 1.93
N ALA A 121 -10.66 -15.18 2.59
CA ALA A 121 -10.71 -15.42 4.02
C ALA A 121 -10.81 -14.12 4.81
N LEU A 122 -9.95 -13.13 4.53
CA LEU A 122 -9.93 -11.84 5.23
C LEU A 122 -11.21 -11.03 4.96
N PHE A 123 -11.65 -10.98 3.70
CA PHE A 123 -12.90 -10.28 3.37
C PHE A 123 -14.13 -10.94 3.98
N SER A 124 -14.16 -12.27 4.15
CA SER A 124 -15.24 -12.96 4.85
C SER A 124 -15.39 -12.53 6.31
N GLU A 125 -14.30 -12.09 6.95
CA GLU A 125 -14.28 -11.63 8.33
C GLU A 125 -14.89 -10.21 8.48
N THR A 126 -14.92 -9.42 7.39
CA THR A 126 -15.56 -8.09 7.41
C THR A 126 -17.09 -8.18 7.52
N SER A 127 -17.65 -9.36 7.23
CA SER A 127 -19.09 -9.60 7.29
C SER A 127 -19.50 -10.22 8.62
N GLY A 128 -20.13 -9.44 9.50
CA GLY A 128 -20.82 -9.94 10.69
C GLY A 128 -19.95 -10.37 11.88
N ARG A 129 -18.61 -10.23 11.82
CA ARG A 129 -17.75 -10.48 12.98
C ARG A 129 -17.51 -9.21 13.79
N TYR A 130 -17.34 -8.10 13.09
CA TYR A 130 -17.13 -6.78 13.68
C TYR A 130 -18.18 -5.80 13.14
N SER A 131 -18.37 -4.68 13.84
CA SER A 131 -19.29 -3.63 13.40
C SER A 131 -18.60 -2.74 12.36
N ILE A 132 -18.48 -3.24 11.11
CA ILE A 132 -17.80 -2.58 10.01
C ILE A 132 -18.77 -1.77 9.16
N ASP A 133 -18.34 -0.57 8.76
CA ASP A 133 -18.97 0.23 7.72
C ASP A 133 -18.59 -0.34 6.35
N SER A 134 -19.54 -0.99 5.69
CA SER A 134 -19.33 -1.65 4.39
C SER A 134 -19.01 -0.67 3.25
N THR A 135 -19.30 0.62 3.43
CA THR A 135 -18.95 1.68 2.46
C THR A 135 -17.51 2.16 2.62
N ARG A 136 -16.85 1.79 3.73
CA ARG A 136 -15.52 2.29 4.12
C ARG A 136 -14.56 1.14 4.43
N ILE A 137 -14.47 0.17 3.51
CA ILE A 137 -13.48 -0.91 3.53
C ILE A 137 -12.30 -0.49 2.64
N TYR A 138 -11.12 -0.42 3.23
CA TYR A 138 -9.87 -0.05 2.54
C TYR A 138 -8.88 -1.19 2.58
N VAL A 139 -7.99 -1.22 1.59
CA VAL A 139 -6.86 -2.14 1.56
C VAL A 139 -5.56 -1.35 1.55
N MET A 140 -4.58 -1.81 2.30
CA MET A 140 -3.27 -1.18 2.42
C MET A 140 -2.18 -2.22 2.22
N GLY A 141 -1.07 -1.83 1.60
CA GLY A 141 0.05 -2.75 1.50
C GLY A 141 1.38 -2.05 1.27
N PHE A 142 2.46 -2.78 1.56
CA PHE A 142 3.82 -2.33 1.28
C PHE A 142 4.51 -3.29 0.31
N SER A 143 5.25 -2.74 -0.68
CA SER A 143 6.02 -3.52 -1.66
C SER A 143 5.14 -4.58 -2.36
N GLY A 144 5.45 -5.86 -2.26
CA GLY A 144 4.58 -6.92 -2.78
C GLY A 144 3.17 -6.89 -2.20
N GLY A 145 3.01 -6.52 -0.92
CA GLY A 145 1.69 -6.30 -0.31
C GLY A 145 0.92 -5.15 -0.94
N ALA A 146 1.60 -4.09 -1.42
CA ALA A 146 0.95 -3.00 -2.17
C ALA A 146 0.40 -3.48 -3.52
N ARG A 147 1.10 -4.41 -4.19
CA ARG A 147 0.59 -5.05 -5.42
C ARG A 147 -0.65 -5.89 -5.15
N ILE A 148 -0.70 -6.61 -4.02
CA ILE A 148 -1.89 -7.36 -3.58
C ILE A 148 -3.04 -6.39 -3.29
N ALA A 149 -2.81 -5.31 -2.52
CA ALA A 149 -3.82 -4.30 -2.23
C ALA A 149 -4.36 -3.65 -3.52
N SER A 150 -3.48 -3.31 -4.47
CA SER A 150 -3.86 -2.79 -5.78
C SER A 150 -4.67 -3.80 -6.59
N MET A 151 -4.28 -5.07 -6.60
CA MET A 151 -5.01 -6.13 -7.29
C MET A 151 -6.44 -6.27 -6.75
N ILE A 152 -6.61 -6.25 -5.44
CA ILE A 152 -7.94 -6.28 -4.81
C ILE A 152 -8.78 -5.10 -5.28
N GLY A 153 -8.26 -3.88 -5.14
CA GLY A 153 -8.99 -2.67 -5.50
C GLY A 153 -9.37 -2.58 -6.96
N LEU A 154 -8.48 -3.03 -7.87
CA LEU A 154 -8.66 -2.88 -9.32
C LEU A 154 -9.48 -4.01 -9.96
N TYR A 155 -9.45 -5.22 -9.41
CA TYR A 155 -10.00 -6.42 -10.08
C TYR A 155 -11.05 -7.17 -9.28
N GLN A 156 -11.00 -7.17 -7.95
CA GLN A 156 -11.99 -7.84 -7.09
C GLN A 156 -13.15 -6.90 -6.72
N GLY A 157 -12.83 -5.62 -6.41
CA GLY A 157 -13.82 -4.65 -5.92
C GLY A 157 -14.17 -4.85 -4.46
N GLY A 158 -15.25 -4.19 -4.02
CA GLY A 158 -15.69 -4.25 -2.62
C GLY A 158 -14.83 -3.41 -1.66
N THR A 159 -13.96 -2.55 -2.20
CA THR A 159 -13.14 -1.61 -1.43
C THR A 159 -13.43 -0.16 -1.83
N ALA A 160 -13.45 0.73 -0.86
CA ALA A 160 -13.60 2.17 -1.06
C ALA A 160 -12.31 2.79 -1.61
N GLY A 161 -11.14 2.27 -1.17
CA GLY A 161 -9.85 2.80 -1.60
C GLY A 161 -8.67 1.87 -1.33
N VAL A 162 -7.54 2.23 -1.94
CA VAL A 162 -6.24 1.54 -1.86
C VAL A 162 -5.17 2.48 -1.36
N ILE A 163 -4.38 2.03 -0.40
CA ILE A 163 -3.16 2.70 0.09
C ILE A 163 -1.96 1.84 -0.34
N GLY A 164 -1.29 2.26 -1.41
CA GLY A 164 -0.13 1.55 -1.98
C GLY A 164 1.19 2.17 -1.54
N CYS A 165 2.00 1.44 -0.75
CA CYS A 165 3.28 1.92 -0.25
C CYS A 165 4.44 1.18 -0.93
N GLY A 166 5.36 1.90 -1.55
CA GLY A 166 6.61 1.37 -2.11
C GLY A 166 6.44 0.42 -3.31
N ALA A 167 5.26 0.29 -3.90
CA ALA A 167 5.02 -0.37 -5.17
C ALA A 167 3.68 0.07 -5.77
N GLY A 168 3.59 0.01 -7.11
CA GLY A 168 2.40 0.34 -7.88
C GLY A 168 1.54 -0.88 -8.22
N PHE A 169 0.96 -0.85 -9.42
CA PHE A 169 0.08 -1.93 -9.89
C PHE A 169 0.86 -3.22 -10.18
N PRO A 170 0.23 -4.38 -9.99
CA PRO A 170 0.82 -5.63 -10.45
C PRO A 170 0.92 -5.63 -11.98
N ALA A 171 1.98 -6.24 -12.51
CA ALA A 171 2.09 -6.46 -13.95
C ALA A 171 1.03 -7.47 -14.40
N THR A 172 0.04 -7.02 -15.16
CA THR A 172 -1.03 -7.84 -15.71
C THR A 172 -1.57 -7.25 -17.00
N ASN A 173 -2.02 -8.10 -17.91
CA ASN A 173 -2.68 -7.69 -19.15
C ASN A 173 -4.22 -7.59 -18.99
N GLN A 174 -4.75 -7.78 -17.77
CA GLN A 174 -6.18 -7.68 -17.53
C GLN A 174 -6.63 -6.21 -17.51
N PRO A 175 -7.76 -5.88 -18.14
CA PRO A 175 -8.31 -4.53 -18.04
C PRO A 175 -8.79 -4.25 -16.62
N VAL A 176 -8.53 -3.04 -16.15
CA VAL A 176 -9.01 -2.55 -14.85
C VAL A 176 -10.54 -2.61 -14.81
N ARG A 177 -11.10 -3.22 -13.77
CA ARG A 177 -12.55 -3.38 -13.57
C ARG A 177 -13.16 -2.32 -12.68
N PHE A 178 -12.41 -1.87 -11.68
CA PHE A 178 -12.88 -0.92 -10.66
C PHE A 178 -11.89 0.23 -10.52
N LYS A 179 -12.39 1.39 -10.13
CA LYS A 179 -11.58 2.59 -9.87
C LYS A 179 -11.76 3.02 -8.41
N PRO A 180 -11.10 2.34 -7.45
CA PRO A 180 -11.12 2.78 -6.06
C PRO A 180 -10.39 4.13 -5.92
N ASP A 181 -10.65 4.88 -4.84
CA ASP A 181 -9.78 5.97 -4.47
C ASP A 181 -8.37 5.43 -4.22
N TYR A 182 -7.35 6.08 -4.76
CA TYR A 182 -6.00 5.53 -4.67
C TYR A 182 -5.03 6.54 -4.07
N ILE A 183 -4.22 6.12 -3.11
CA ILE A 183 -3.08 6.91 -2.67
C ILE A 183 -1.81 6.07 -2.75
N SER A 184 -0.80 6.61 -3.44
CA SER A 184 0.53 6.00 -3.54
C SER A 184 1.53 6.74 -2.66
N ILE A 185 2.41 5.99 -1.98
CA ILE A 185 3.42 6.56 -1.07
C ILE A 185 4.77 5.90 -1.32
N ALA A 186 5.81 6.69 -1.58
CA ALA A 186 7.17 6.19 -1.75
C ALA A 186 8.22 7.09 -1.12
N GLY A 187 9.33 6.49 -0.68
CA GLY A 187 10.52 7.25 -0.27
C GLY A 187 11.35 7.73 -1.46
N ASN A 188 12.04 8.86 -1.32
CA ASN A 188 12.96 9.36 -2.36
C ASN A 188 14.15 8.42 -2.63
N ALA A 189 14.50 7.55 -1.67
CA ALA A 189 15.50 6.50 -1.82
C ALA A 189 14.89 5.12 -2.09
N ASP A 190 13.60 5.01 -2.36
CA ASP A 190 12.91 3.79 -2.74
C ASP A 190 13.21 3.46 -4.20
N PHE A 191 13.71 2.27 -4.49
CA PHE A 191 14.03 1.84 -5.86
C PHE A 191 12.80 1.76 -6.77
N ASN A 192 11.58 1.71 -6.21
CA ASN A 192 10.32 1.77 -6.94
C ASN A 192 9.78 3.21 -7.10
N MET A 193 10.48 4.26 -6.64
CA MET A 193 10.01 5.65 -6.76
C MET A 193 9.63 6.01 -8.19
N ASN A 194 10.44 5.63 -9.17
CA ASN A 194 10.19 5.94 -10.58
C ASN A 194 8.94 5.22 -11.12
N GLU A 195 8.67 3.99 -10.63
CA GLU A 195 7.42 3.27 -10.93
C GLU A 195 6.21 4.05 -10.43
N LEU A 196 6.29 4.61 -9.20
CA LEU A 196 5.17 5.34 -8.61
C LEU A 196 4.96 6.73 -9.25
N ILE A 197 6.02 7.40 -9.71
CA ILE A 197 5.90 8.61 -10.53
C ILE A 197 5.18 8.30 -11.86
N ASN A 198 5.46 7.18 -12.48
CA ASN A 198 4.78 6.77 -13.71
C ASN A 198 3.33 6.33 -13.42
N LEU A 199 3.09 5.67 -12.29
CA LEU A 199 1.75 5.30 -11.85
C LEU A 199 0.87 6.54 -11.65
N ASP A 200 1.40 7.61 -11.04
CA ASP A 200 0.66 8.87 -10.84
C ASP A 200 0.11 9.41 -12.16
N LYS A 201 0.96 9.45 -13.21
CA LYS A 201 0.55 9.87 -14.57
C LYS A 201 -0.53 8.93 -15.17
N GLN A 202 -0.38 7.62 -15.00
CA GLN A 202 -1.35 6.64 -15.49
C GLN A 202 -2.70 6.79 -14.78
N LEU A 203 -2.70 7.12 -13.49
CA LEU A 203 -3.91 7.38 -12.71
C LEU A 203 -4.63 8.67 -13.17
N ASP A 204 -3.86 9.73 -13.50
CA ASP A 204 -4.41 10.94 -14.12
C ASP A 204 -5.06 10.65 -15.47
N GLU A 205 -4.34 9.98 -16.37
CA GLU A 205 -4.84 9.62 -17.71
C GLU A 205 -6.09 8.74 -17.62
N ALA A 206 -6.10 7.79 -16.67
CA ALA A 206 -7.23 6.90 -16.42
C ALA A 206 -8.35 7.56 -15.57
N LYS A 207 -8.20 8.82 -15.16
CA LYS A 207 -9.17 9.59 -14.36
C LYS A 207 -9.55 8.89 -13.06
N PHE A 208 -8.58 8.44 -12.30
CA PHE A 208 -8.78 7.98 -10.93
C PHE A 208 -8.88 9.16 -9.97
N THR A 209 -9.65 9.01 -8.91
CA THR A 209 -9.49 9.84 -7.72
C THR A 209 -8.25 9.37 -6.99
N HIS A 210 -7.16 10.16 -7.02
CA HIS A 210 -5.90 9.70 -6.48
C HIS A 210 -5.03 10.83 -5.91
N ALA A 211 -4.05 10.43 -5.09
CA ALA A 211 -2.95 11.28 -4.61
C ALA A 211 -1.64 10.48 -4.61
N SER A 212 -0.51 11.17 -4.66
CA SER A 212 0.82 10.55 -4.69
C SER A 212 1.78 11.29 -3.78
N ILE A 213 2.32 10.61 -2.77
CA ILE A 213 3.19 11.22 -1.78
C ILE A 213 4.60 10.67 -1.92
N LEU A 214 5.56 11.57 -2.16
CA LEU A 214 6.98 11.28 -2.03
C LEU A 214 7.49 11.86 -0.71
N PHE A 215 8.27 11.07 0.02
CA PHE A 215 8.84 11.49 1.30
C PHE A 215 10.35 11.19 1.40
N ASN A 216 11.03 11.83 2.33
CA ASN A 216 12.44 11.56 2.57
C ASN A 216 12.60 10.23 3.30
N GLY A 217 12.79 9.13 2.56
CA GLY A 217 12.89 7.79 3.11
C GLY A 217 13.37 6.75 2.11
N LYS A 218 13.63 5.54 2.64
CA LYS A 218 14.02 4.35 1.86
C LYS A 218 12.82 3.45 1.55
N HIS A 219 13.05 2.32 0.89
CA HIS A 219 12.03 1.28 0.67
C HIS A 219 11.63 0.63 1.99
N ALA A 220 10.61 1.16 2.63
CA ALA A 220 10.08 0.72 3.92
C ALA A 220 8.62 1.18 4.09
N TRP A 221 7.90 0.57 5.04
CA TRP A 221 6.63 1.13 5.50
C TRP A 221 6.82 2.61 5.89
N PRO A 222 5.95 3.53 5.42
CA PRO A 222 6.08 4.96 5.70
C PRO A 222 6.14 5.28 7.20
N PRO A 223 6.83 6.35 7.61
CA PRO A 223 6.68 6.91 8.95
C PRO A 223 5.22 7.27 9.26
N VAL A 224 4.88 7.33 10.55
CA VAL A 224 3.50 7.59 11.01
C VAL A 224 2.97 8.91 10.46
N GLU A 225 3.80 9.95 10.45
CA GLU A 225 3.44 11.30 9.97
C GLU A 225 3.13 11.33 8.48
N ILE A 226 3.78 10.46 7.71
CA ILE A 226 3.50 10.32 6.26
C ILE A 226 2.25 9.47 6.04
N MET A 227 2.11 8.36 6.78
CA MET A 227 0.92 7.50 6.69
C MET A 227 -0.35 8.24 7.13
N GLU A 228 -0.25 9.21 8.02
CA GLU A 228 -1.40 10.03 8.45
C GLU A 228 -2.09 10.71 7.25
N ASN A 229 -1.32 11.14 6.24
CA ASN A 229 -1.94 11.69 5.02
C ASN A 229 -2.83 10.65 4.29
N ALA A 230 -2.50 9.36 4.36
CA ALA A 230 -3.36 8.34 3.77
C ALA A 230 -4.68 8.19 4.56
N PHE A 231 -4.65 8.27 5.88
CA PHE A 231 -5.87 8.30 6.69
C PHE A 231 -6.71 9.55 6.39
N ILE A 232 -6.09 10.73 6.31
CA ILE A 232 -6.78 11.97 5.92
C ILE A 232 -7.38 11.84 4.52
N TRP A 233 -6.66 11.23 3.57
CA TRP A 233 -7.15 10.96 2.22
C TRP A 233 -8.43 10.12 2.24
N THR A 234 -8.45 9.02 3.01
CA THR A 234 -9.63 8.15 3.12
C THR A 234 -10.82 8.86 3.76
N GLU A 235 -10.59 9.73 4.76
CA GLU A 235 -11.63 10.57 5.35
C GLU A 235 -12.18 11.58 4.32
N PHE A 236 -11.30 12.28 3.59
CA PHE A 236 -11.73 13.27 2.60
C PHE A 236 -12.47 12.62 1.42
N CYS A 237 -12.03 11.46 0.96
CA CYS A 237 -12.77 10.68 -0.04
C CYS A 237 -14.17 10.27 0.47
N SER A 238 -14.28 9.88 1.74
CA SER A 238 -15.55 9.53 2.37
C SER A 238 -16.47 10.74 2.51
N MET A 239 -15.93 11.91 2.85
CA MET A 239 -16.70 13.18 2.90
C MET A 239 -17.21 13.56 1.51
N ARG A 240 -16.38 13.48 0.45
CA ARG A 240 -16.79 13.77 -0.94
C ARG A 240 -17.92 12.87 -1.42
N LYS A 241 -17.92 11.62 -1.01
CA LYS A 241 -18.97 10.63 -1.37
C LYS A 241 -20.21 10.71 -0.48
N GLY A 242 -20.20 11.57 0.54
CA GLY A 242 -21.29 11.70 1.50
C GLY A 242 -21.44 10.51 2.44
N PHE A 243 -20.44 9.67 2.58
CA PHE A 243 -20.47 8.54 3.53
C PHE A 243 -20.32 9.01 4.98
N ILE A 244 -19.67 10.14 5.18
CA ILE A 244 -19.56 10.83 6.47
C ILE A 244 -19.80 12.32 6.32
N PRO A 245 -20.23 13.01 7.39
CA PRO A 245 -20.39 14.46 7.36
C PRO A 245 -19.07 15.18 7.06
N LYS A 246 -19.17 16.32 6.35
CA LYS A 246 -18.03 17.19 6.11
C LYS A 246 -17.47 17.74 7.42
N ASN A 247 -16.18 17.70 7.59
CA ASN A 247 -15.45 18.25 8.75
C ASN A 247 -14.57 19.42 8.32
N ASP A 248 -15.11 20.64 8.37
CA ASP A 248 -14.40 21.83 7.93
C ASP A 248 -13.13 22.10 8.74
N SER A 249 -13.13 21.82 10.04
CA SER A 249 -11.93 21.98 10.88
C SER A 249 -10.79 21.07 10.44
N MET A 250 -11.10 19.80 10.11
CA MET A 250 -10.10 18.87 9.62
C MET A 250 -9.53 19.32 8.26
N ILE A 251 -10.39 19.78 7.36
CA ILE A 251 -10.01 20.28 6.04
C ILE A 251 -9.10 21.50 6.16
N LEU A 252 -9.48 22.49 6.96
CA LEU A 252 -8.70 23.73 7.16
C LEU A 252 -7.34 23.45 7.84
N ASN A 253 -7.30 22.54 8.82
CA ASN A 253 -6.06 22.14 9.47
C ASN A 253 -5.11 21.47 8.45
N PHE A 254 -5.64 20.61 7.59
CA PHE A 254 -4.84 19.99 6.53
C PHE A 254 -4.31 21.04 5.54
N VAL A 255 -5.15 21.95 5.05
CA VAL A 255 -4.74 23.05 4.17
C VAL A 255 -3.61 23.85 4.81
N HIS A 256 -3.78 24.29 6.06
CA HIS A 256 -2.76 25.06 6.79
C HIS A 256 -1.42 24.32 6.91
N MET A 257 -1.47 23.01 7.18
CA MET A 257 -0.28 22.19 7.26
C MET A 257 0.43 22.11 5.89
N GLN A 258 -0.32 21.89 4.80
CA GLN A 258 0.24 21.83 3.46
C GLN A 258 0.80 23.17 2.99
N GLU A 259 0.13 24.29 3.28
CA GLU A 259 0.64 25.63 2.94
C GLU A 259 2.00 25.94 3.59
N LYS A 260 2.23 25.45 4.83
CA LYS A 260 3.54 25.58 5.50
C LYS A 260 4.63 24.79 4.76
N ILE A 261 4.30 23.57 4.29
CA ILE A 261 5.23 22.72 3.54
C ILE A 261 5.56 23.41 2.19
N ILE A 262 4.55 23.85 1.45
CA ILE A 262 4.69 24.55 0.18
C ILE A 262 5.52 25.84 0.36
N GLY A 263 5.27 26.59 1.44
CA GLY A 263 6.07 27.77 1.78
C GLY A 263 7.55 27.46 1.96
N LYS A 264 7.87 26.35 2.61
CA LYS A 264 9.26 25.89 2.79
C LYS A 264 9.90 25.46 1.46
N ASP A 265 9.17 24.77 0.58
CA ASP A 265 9.68 24.39 -0.73
C ASP A 265 10.04 25.63 -1.56
N LYS A 266 9.17 26.64 -1.52
CA LYS A 266 9.40 27.95 -2.16
C LYS A 266 10.63 28.67 -1.60
N GLU A 267 10.80 28.68 -0.28
CA GLU A 267 11.97 29.29 0.39
C GLU A 267 13.28 28.60 0.00
N THR A 268 13.25 27.28 -0.19
CA THR A 268 14.41 26.49 -0.62
C THR A 268 14.64 26.50 -2.13
N GLY A 269 13.68 27.02 -2.92
CA GLY A 269 13.72 27.03 -4.36
C GLY A 269 13.54 25.65 -5.01
N ASP A 270 12.96 24.67 -4.28
CA ASP A 270 12.61 23.35 -4.82
C ASP A 270 11.23 23.41 -5.48
N GLU A 271 11.19 23.94 -6.71
CA GLU A 271 9.94 24.12 -7.44
C GLU A 271 9.30 22.79 -7.89
N VAL A 272 10.05 21.70 -7.97
CA VAL A 272 9.48 20.36 -8.22
C VAL A 272 8.73 19.87 -6.98
N ALA A 273 9.28 20.07 -5.78
CA ALA A 273 8.58 19.74 -4.54
C ALA A 273 7.33 20.63 -4.35
N GLU A 274 7.47 21.95 -4.56
CA GLU A 274 6.36 22.92 -4.51
C GLU A 274 5.22 22.51 -5.46
N HIS A 275 5.53 22.17 -6.71
CA HIS A 275 4.56 21.66 -7.68
C HIS A 275 3.84 20.44 -7.16
N ASN A 276 4.57 19.43 -6.71
CA ASN A 276 3.98 18.17 -6.26
C ASN A 276 3.08 18.34 -5.02
N HIS A 277 3.48 19.20 -4.08
CA HIS A 277 2.66 19.51 -2.91
C HIS A 277 1.41 20.30 -3.27
N LEU A 278 1.49 21.26 -4.23
CA LEU A 278 0.31 21.98 -4.74
C LEU A 278 -0.66 21.01 -5.45
N VAL A 279 -0.17 20.13 -6.32
CA VAL A 279 -1.01 19.12 -7.00
C VAL A 279 -1.72 18.25 -5.96
N ASN A 280 -0.99 17.73 -4.97
CA ASN A 280 -1.60 16.92 -3.93
C ASN A 280 -2.60 17.70 -3.08
N LEU A 281 -2.29 18.92 -2.66
CA LEU A 281 -3.22 19.77 -1.92
C LEU A 281 -4.54 19.95 -2.69
N ILE A 282 -4.45 20.26 -3.99
CA ILE A 282 -5.63 20.40 -4.86
C ILE A 282 -6.42 19.06 -4.86
N ARG A 283 -5.77 17.93 -5.12
CA ARG A 283 -6.41 16.61 -5.17
C ARG A 283 -7.09 16.24 -3.84
N PHE A 284 -6.46 16.58 -2.70
CA PHE A 284 -7.02 16.31 -1.38
C PHE A 284 -8.28 17.10 -1.08
N VAL A 285 -8.32 18.38 -1.45
CA VAL A 285 -9.43 19.26 -1.04
C VAL A 285 -10.44 19.56 -2.15
N ASP A 286 -10.22 19.06 -3.38
CA ASP A 286 -11.16 19.23 -4.50
C ASP A 286 -12.54 18.67 -4.13
N GLY A 287 -13.59 19.46 -4.37
CA GLY A 287 -14.95 19.15 -3.94
C GLY A 287 -15.25 19.32 -2.44
N LEU A 288 -14.24 19.65 -1.62
CA LEU A 288 -14.39 19.92 -0.18
C LEU A 288 -14.09 21.36 0.20
N ASN A 289 -13.18 22.00 -0.52
CA ASN A 289 -12.80 23.40 -0.32
C ASN A 289 -12.51 24.07 -1.66
N SER A 290 -12.44 25.41 -1.70
CA SER A 290 -12.00 26.13 -2.90
C SER A 290 -10.56 25.76 -3.24
N THR A 291 -10.28 25.49 -4.51
CA THR A 291 -8.95 25.14 -5.03
C THR A 291 -8.39 26.23 -5.95
N GLU A 292 -9.10 27.33 -6.16
CA GLU A 292 -8.75 28.34 -7.17
C GLU A 292 -7.38 28.98 -6.91
N ASP A 293 -7.14 29.41 -5.67
CA ASP A 293 -5.85 30.02 -5.30
C ASP A 293 -4.68 29.03 -5.46
N PHE A 294 -4.90 27.77 -5.17
CA PHE A 294 -3.86 26.74 -5.34
C PHE A 294 -3.59 26.44 -6.81
N LYS A 295 -4.62 26.42 -7.65
CA LYS A 295 -4.48 26.27 -9.11
C LYS A 295 -3.73 27.44 -9.72
N ASN A 296 -3.97 28.67 -9.25
CA ASN A 296 -3.23 29.87 -9.69
C ASN A 296 -1.75 29.80 -9.28
N LYS A 297 -1.45 29.36 -8.04
CA LYS A 297 -0.08 29.13 -7.58
C LYS A 297 0.60 28.04 -8.42
N LEU A 298 -0.07 26.92 -8.64
CA LEU A 298 0.41 25.80 -9.47
C LEU A 298 0.75 26.27 -10.89
N SER A 299 -0.14 27.01 -11.54
CA SER A 299 0.10 27.57 -12.88
C SER A 299 1.31 28.49 -12.90
N THR A 300 1.54 29.26 -11.82
CA THR A 300 2.72 30.14 -11.70
C THR A 300 4.01 29.30 -11.67
N VAL A 301 4.04 28.23 -10.87
CA VAL A 301 5.19 27.32 -10.80
C VAL A 301 5.44 26.63 -12.15
N GLU A 302 4.40 26.09 -12.80
CA GLU A 302 4.51 25.39 -14.08
C GLU A 302 5.05 26.29 -15.22
N ASN A 303 4.78 27.58 -15.14
CA ASN A 303 5.27 28.57 -16.11
C ASN A 303 6.70 29.03 -15.84
N SER A 304 7.26 28.79 -14.65
CA SER A 304 8.60 29.23 -14.29
C SER A 304 9.68 28.52 -15.12
N SER A 305 10.73 29.24 -15.46
CA SER A 305 11.90 28.69 -16.16
C SER A 305 12.71 27.75 -15.24
N SER A 306 12.71 28.02 -13.94
CA SER A 306 13.39 27.21 -12.93
C SER A 306 12.72 25.84 -12.78
N TYR A 307 11.40 25.79 -12.62
CA TYR A 307 10.65 24.53 -12.60
C TYR A 307 10.93 23.66 -13.84
N LYS A 308 10.82 24.26 -15.04
CA LYS A 308 11.09 23.54 -16.29
C LYS A 308 12.49 22.96 -16.34
N LYS A 309 13.50 23.71 -15.85
CA LYS A 309 14.88 23.23 -15.74
C LYS A 309 15.03 22.08 -14.74
N GLN A 310 14.44 22.22 -13.55
CA GLN A 310 14.47 21.18 -12.50
C GLN A 310 13.75 19.92 -12.96
N GLN A 311 12.57 20.05 -13.57
CA GLN A 311 11.79 18.94 -14.10
C GLN A 311 12.54 18.20 -15.24
N ASN A 312 13.15 18.93 -16.16
CA ASN A 312 13.98 18.32 -17.20
C ASN A 312 15.19 17.57 -16.61
N ARG A 313 15.80 18.13 -15.57
CA ARG A 313 16.89 17.45 -14.85
C ARG A 313 16.43 16.16 -14.19
N LEU A 314 15.27 16.18 -13.53
CA LEU A 314 14.66 14.98 -12.91
C LEU A 314 14.42 13.90 -13.98
N GLN A 315 13.83 14.24 -15.12
CA GLN A 315 13.57 13.27 -16.21
C GLN A 315 14.87 12.67 -16.78
N GLN A 316 15.92 13.48 -16.94
CA GLN A 316 17.23 12.97 -17.36
C GLN A 316 17.84 11.99 -16.34
N LEU A 317 17.69 12.26 -15.03
CA LEU A 317 18.18 11.38 -13.98
C LEU A 317 17.38 10.08 -13.91
N ILE A 318 16.06 10.13 -14.08
CA ILE A 318 15.22 8.93 -14.18
C ILE A 318 15.68 8.05 -15.35
N GLY A 319 15.88 8.64 -16.53
CA GLY A 319 16.37 7.90 -17.71
C GLY A 319 17.78 7.31 -17.52
N LYS A 320 18.66 8.04 -16.80
CA LYS A 320 19.99 7.54 -16.44
C LYS A 320 19.90 6.37 -15.45
N GLU A 321 19.05 6.50 -14.45
CA GLU A 321 18.83 5.47 -13.43
C GLU A 321 18.31 4.16 -14.05
N MET A 322 17.31 4.24 -14.94
CA MET A 322 16.78 3.07 -15.64
C MET A 322 17.85 2.32 -16.44
N LYS A 323 18.70 3.07 -17.17
CA LYS A 323 19.83 2.48 -17.92
C LYS A 323 20.84 1.83 -16.97
N GLU A 324 21.09 2.44 -15.85
CA GLU A 324 22.01 1.92 -14.85
C GLU A 324 21.45 0.66 -14.16
N GLN A 325 20.15 0.62 -13.80
CA GLN A 325 19.50 -0.59 -13.30
C GLN A 325 19.57 -1.74 -14.30
N GLN A 326 19.34 -1.47 -15.58
CA GLN A 326 19.51 -2.47 -16.63
C GLN A 326 20.95 -2.98 -16.69
N ALA A 327 21.93 -2.09 -16.65
CA ALA A 327 23.36 -2.46 -16.64
C ALA A 327 23.75 -3.28 -15.40
N LEU A 328 23.16 -3.01 -14.23
CA LEU A 328 23.36 -3.83 -13.02
C LEU A 328 22.85 -5.25 -13.22
N ASN A 329 21.66 -5.42 -13.81
CA ASN A 329 21.12 -6.75 -14.15
C ASN A 329 21.99 -7.50 -15.14
N ASP A 330 22.36 -6.87 -16.27
CA ASP A 330 23.11 -7.51 -17.36
C ASP A 330 24.50 -7.94 -16.89
N ASN A 331 25.08 -7.21 -15.94
CA ASN A 331 26.42 -7.48 -15.44
C ASN A 331 26.46 -8.35 -14.17
N PHE A 332 25.31 -8.74 -13.61
CA PHE A 332 25.24 -9.29 -12.25
C PHE A 332 26.15 -10.53 -12.06
N PHE A 333 26.09 -11.48 -12.97
CA PHE A 333 26.92 -12.69 -12.95
C PHE A 333 28.13 -12.66 -13.90
N SER A 334 28.27 -11.60 -14.71
CA SER A 334 29.35 -11.52 -15.71
C SER A 334 30.57 -10.72 -15.24
N LYS A 335 30.43 -9.90 -14.20
CA LYS A 335 31.52 -9.08 -13.64
C LYS A 335 32.04 -9.69 -12.34
N ASP A 336 33.34 -9.55 -12.12
CA ASP A 336 34.03 -10.02 -10.90
C ASP A 336 33.68 -9.11 -9.67
N ILE A 337 34.06 -9.60 -8.50
CA ILE A 337 33.78 -8.90 -7.22
C ILE A 337 34.54 -7.57 -7.11
N ASP A 338 35.74 -7.47 -7.70
CA ASP A 338 36.49 -6.22 -7.65
C ASP A 338 35.86 -5.12 -8.51
N TRP A 339 35.20 -5.48 -9.61
CA TRP A 339 34.38 -4.55 -10.37
C TRP A 339 33.18 -4.06 -9.54
N TRP A 340 32.50 -4.96 -8.82
CA TRP A 340 31.37 -4.61 -7.95
C TRP A 340 31.79 -3.71 -6.79
N LYS A 341 32.92 -4.00 -6.13
CA LYS A 341 33.48 -3.12 -5.09
C LYS A 341 33.70 -1.70 -5.60
N LYS A 342 34.34 -1.55 -6.75
CA LYS A 342 34.56 -0.23 -7.37
C LYS A 342 33.23 0.48 -7.69
N LYS A 343 32.24 -0.25 -8.21
CA LYS A 343 30.93 0.27 -8.56
C LYS A 343 30.19 0.78 -7.32
N ILE A 344 30.11 -0.01 -6.28
CA ILE A 344 29.43 0.32 -5.02
C ILE A 344 30.16 1.49 -4.32
N THR A 345 31.48 1.47 -4.23
CA THR A 345 32.27 2.58 -3.69
C THR A 345 32.00 3.89 -4.44
N ASN A 346 31.83 3.86 -5.77
CA ASN A 346 31.46 5.05 -6.54
C ASN A 346 30.09 5.60 -6.12
N TYR A 347 29.07 4.74 -5.90
CA TYR A 347 27.78 5.19 -5.39
C TYR A 347 27.93 5.82 -4.00
N GLU A 348 28.69 5.21 -3.10
CA GLU A 348 28.91 5.71 -1.74
C GLU A 348 29.62 7.06 -1.72
N LEU A 349 30.63 7.24 -2.56
CA LEU A 349 31.29 8.54 -2.72
C LEU A 349 30.33 9.62 -3.20
N ARG A 350 29.46 9.31 -4.15
CA ARG A 350 28.44 10.25 -4.65
C ARG A 350 27.37 10.53 -3.61
N ILE A 351 26.99 9.53 -2.79
CA ILE A 351 26.05 9.71 -1.67
C ILE A 351 26.64 10.62 -0.59
N THR A 352 27.93 10.46 -0.25
CA THR A 352 28.56 11.16 0.88
C THR A 352 29.13 12.52 0.50
N LYS A 353 29.62 12.70 -0.73
CA LYS A 353 30.31 13.92 -1.20
C LYS A 353 29.54 14.66 -2.30
N GLY A 354 28.42 14.11 -2.77
CA GLY A 354 27.64 14.72 -3.85
C GLY A 354 26.96 16.02 -3.41
N LYS A 355 27.05 17.05 -4.26
CA LYS A 355 26.40 18.35 -4.06
C LYS A 355 25.02 18.44 -4.70
N ASP A 356 24.76 17.61 -5.71
CA ASP A 356 23.44 17.49 -6.38
C ASP A 356 22.59 16.49 -5.62
N SER A 357 21.60 16.98 -4.87
CA SER A 357 20.69 16.16 -4.07
C SER A 357 19.95 15.11 -4.90
N SER A 358 19.59 15.43 -6.14
CA SER A 358 18.88 14.51 -7.05
C SER A 358 19.78 13.33 -7.48
N ASP A 359 21.06 13.61 -7.72
CA ASP A 359 22.07 12.58 -8.03
C ASP A 359 22.36 11.70 -6.78
N VAL A 360 22.41 12.32 -5.60
CA VAL A 360 22.54 11.59 -4.32
C VAL A 360 21.36 10.62 -4.13
N TRP A 361 20.15 11.06 -4.34
CA TRP A 361 18.96 10.22 -4.24
C TRP A 361 18.96 9.09 -5.26
N MET A 362 19.35 9.36 -6.51
CA MET A 362 19.51 8.34 -7.54
C MET A 362 20.52 7.26 -7.10
N CYS A 363 21.68 7.63 -6.56
CA CYS A 363 22.67 6.68 -6.08
C CYS A 363 22.15 5.84 -4.89
N LYS A 364 21.38 6.42 -3.97
CA LYS A 364 20.72 5.69 -2.88
C LYS A 364 19.73 4.65 -3.44
N ARG A 365 18.90 5.00 -4.43
CA ARG A 365 17.97 4.06 -5.08
C ARG A 365 18.70 2.94 -5.82
N LEU A 366 19.79 3.25 -6.55
CA LEU A 366 20.61 2.25 -7.23
C LEU A 366 21.25 1.27 -6.25
N LYS A 367 21.73 1.76 -5.11
CA LYS A 367 22.27 0.92 -4.04
C LYS A 367 21.20 0.01 -3.43
N SER A 368 20.01 0.57 -3.15
CA SER A 368 18.84 -0.19 -2.65
C SER A 368 18.35 -1.22 -3.68
N TYR A 369 18.32 -0.87 -4.96
CA TYR A 369 18.00 -1.78 -6.05
C TYR A 369 19.00 -2.95 -6.14
N LEU A 370 20.29 -2.66 -6.03
CA LEU A 370 21.36 -3.69 -6.07
C LEU A 370 21.27 -4.63 -4.86
N SER A 371 20.93 -4.13 -3.67
CA SER A 371 20.66 -4.96 -2.50
C SER A 371 19.51 -5.95 -2.78
N LEU A 372 18.38 -5.48 -3.29
CA LEU A 372 17.28 -6.35 -3.68
C LEU A 372 17.66 -7.36 -4.77
N LEU A 373 18.37 -6.91 -5.81
CA LEU A 373 18.83 -7.76 -6.91
C LEU A 373 19.73 -8.89 -6.38
N SER A 374 20.63 -8.56 -5.46
CA SER A 374 21.54 -9.53 -4.82
C SER A 374 20.77 -10.57 -4.01
N TYR A 375 19.83 -10.11 -3.17
CA TYR A 375 18.95 -10.99 -2.38
C TYR A 375 18.14 -11.95 -3.28
N MET A 376 17.47 -11.41 -4.31
CA MET A 376 16.65 -12.21 -5.23
C MET A 376 17.50 -13.20 -6.02
N SER A 377 18.67 -12.77 -6.52
CA SER A 377 19.59 -13.61 -7.28
C SER A 377 20.15 -14.75 -6.41
N TYR A 378 20.57 -14.44 -5.18
CA TYR A 378 21.02 -15.45 -4.21
C TYR A 378 19.94 -16.52 -3.95
N ASN A 379 18.71 -16.12 -3.65
CA ASN A 379 17.62 -17.07 -3.39
C ASN A 379 17.28 -17.92 -4.61
N ARG A 380 17.31 -17.33 -5.81
CA ARG A 380 17.04 -18.06 -7.05
C ARG A 380 18.10 -19.11 -7.35
N VAL A 381 19.38 -18.76 -7.24
CA VAL A 381 20.47 -19.72 -7.56
C VAL A 381 20.67 -20.78 -6.50
N LEU A 382 20.34 -20.49 -5.22
CA LEU A 382 20.27 -21.53 -4.19
C LEU A 382 19.27 -22.63 -4.53
N SER A 383 18.09 -22.26 -5.07
CA SER A 383 17.08 -23.25 -5.46
C SER A 383 17.50 -24.11 -6.65
N SER A 384 18.46 -23.67 -7.45
CA SER A 384 19.03 -24.42 -8.58
C SER A 384 20.34 -25.19 -8.26
N ASN A 385 20.77 -25.17 -6.98
CA ASN A 385 22.01 -25.80 -6.49
C ASN A 385 23.30 -25.27 -7.14
N ASP A 386 23.29 -24.07 -7.73
CA ASP A 386 24.48 -23.42 -8.26
C ASP A 386 25.23 -22.70 -7.14
N THR A 387 26.12 -23.42 -6.48
CA THR A 387 26.89 -22.92 -5.32
C THR A 387 27.85 -21.78 -5.66
N LEU A 388 28.40 -21.75 -6.86
CA LEU A 388 29.33 -20.70 -7.29
C LEU A 388 28.57 -19.39 -7.54
N ALA A 389 27.46 -19.45 -8.26
CA ALA A 389 26.62 -18.29 -8.49
C ALA A 389 26.00 -17.79 -7.18
N ALA A 390 25.61 -18.70 -6.25
CA ALA A 390 25.10 -18.32 -4.93
C ALA A 390 26.17 -17.59 -4.11
N LYS A 391 27.42 -18.07 -4.10
CA LYS A 391 28.53 -17.40 -3.44
C LYS A 391 28.76 -16.00 -4.01
N HIS A 392 28.81 -15.87 -5.35
CA HIS A 392 28.98 -14.58 -6.02
C HIS A 392 27.88 -13.59 -5.66
N ALA A 393 26.62 -14.03 -5.70
CA ALA A 393 25.47 -13.17 -5.34
C ALA A 393 25.53 -12.72 -3.87
N MET A 394 25.94 -13.61 -2.96
CA MET A 394 26.09 -13.29 -1.55
C MET A 394 27.25 -12.31 -1.32
N GLU A 395 28.40 -12.47 -1.99
CA GLU A 395 29.52 -11.54 -1.87
C GLU A 395 29.15 -10.12 -2.32
N ILE A 396 28.36 -9.97 -3.39
CA ILE A 396 27.81 -8.64 -3.79
C ILE A 396 26.87 -8.12 -2.71
N TYR A 397 26.00 -8.97 -2.17
CA TYR A 397 25.03 -8.60 -1.13
C TYR A 397 25.74 -8.09 0.14
N GLU A 398 26.77 -8.78 0.59
CA GLU A 398 27.59 -8.37 1.74
C GLU A 398 28.26 -7.00 1.55
N ILE A 399 28.69 -6.67 0.33
CA ILE A 399 29.30 -5.38 0.04
C ILE A 399 28.26 -4.26 0.00
N VAL A 400 27.09 -4.51 -0.59
CA VAL A 400 26.08 -3.47 -0.80
C VAL A 400 25.18 -3.25 0.43
N ASP A 401 24.90 -4.33 1.19
CA ASP A 401 23.97 -4.31 2.32
C ASP A 401 24.31 -5.40 3.35
N PRO A 402 25.42 -5.20 4.10
CA PRO A 402 25.98 -6.23 4.98
C PRO A 402 25.00 -6.70 6.06
N GLU A 403 24.21 -5.77 6.63
CA GLU A 403 23.25 -6.09 7.69
C GLU A 403 22.19 -7.09 7.21
N ASN A 404 21.57 -6.83 6.06
CA ASN A 404 20.56 -7.71 5.50
C ASN A 404 21.15 -9.02 4.94
N ALA A 405 22.38 -8.99 4.47
CA ALA A 405 23.11 -10.19 4.04
C ALA A 405 23.35 -11.15 5.21
N ASP A 406 23.78 -10.64 6.37
CA ASP A 406 24.00 -11.45 7.59
C ASP A 406 22.67 -12.04 8.12
N ASN A 407 21.59 -11.27 8.13
CA ASN A 407 20.26 -11.77 8.50
C ASN A 407 19.81 -12.90 7.56
N THR A 408 20.04 -12.75 6.26
CA THR A 408 19.70 -13.78 5.26
C THR A 408 20.45 -15.08 5.44
N LYS A 409 21.73 -15.03 5.85
CA LYS A 409 22.53 -16.23 6.19
C LYS A 409 22.02 -16.91 7.46
N ALA A 410 21.73 -16.11 8.50
CA ALA A 410 21.26 -16.61 9.79
C ALA A 410 19.92 -17.36 9.67
N ASP A 411 19.01 -16.89 8.84
CA ASP A 411 17.70 -17.54 8.60
C ASP A 411 17.82 -18.87 7.84
N LYS A 412 18.89 -19.09 7.09
CA LYS A 412 19.11 -20.33 6.32
C LYS A 412 20.01 -21.33 7.01
N GLY A 413 20.65 -20.92 8.11
CA GLY A 413 21.40 -21.82 8.99
C GLY A 413 20.57 -22.46 10.08
N LYS A 414 19.29 -22.15 10.14
CA LYS A 414 18.27 -22.78 11.00
C LYS A 414 17.42 -23.77 10.20
#